data_df23d2eb74c4fd87f221826d7253faac
#
_entry.id   df23d2eb74c4fd87f221826d7253faac
#
_cell.length_a   1.000
_cell.length_b   1.000
_cell.length_c   1.000
_cell.angle_alpha   90.00
_cell.angle_beta   90.00
_cell.angle_gamma   90.00
#
_symmetry.space_group_name_H-M   'P 1'
#
loop_
_entity.id
_entity.type
_entity.pdbx_description
1 polymer ?
#
loop_
_entity_poly.entity_id
_entity_poly.type
_entity_poly.pdbx_seq_one_letter_code
_entity_poly.pdbx_strand_id
1 'polypeptide(L)'
;MKILQFLLISLSHKILKILPYRLIRLLSVPIGTLYFLLTFRSSIKLFKRKKIFEKLKINYKPLIVKINYTRYWLETLWLTNKNFSKHITPHVEIENQEYVDKLKKQYQNQQYVDKLKKQYPGLIFALPHLGNWEFAIPIGNSIKLNLLAVAEPLSNSYVLNWFKTLRESLGIEIIIGGKGQNTFELLVNKLKSGKDICLLSERSIKKSGVATEFFGQLAAFPKGPVALSLKTEVPIIPTAMIKTKRGYKLRFNKPFYVPYFENEATSIQHGLKTLSKSFEELLALDINDWHSIQPVWTSEY
;
A
#
# COMPACT_ATOMS: atom_id res chain seq x y z
N MET A 1 -25.80 14.68 -1.29
CA MET A 1 -24.72 13.97 -0.52
C MET A 1 -23.40 13.87 -1.27
N LYS A 2 -23.34 13.36 -2.51
CA LYS A 2 -22.06 13.14 -3.24
C LYS A 2 -21.25 14.44 -3.45
N ILE A 3 -21.90 15.52 -3.89
CA ILE A 3 -21.23 16.83 -4.09
C ILE A 3 -20.72 17.39 -2.76
N LEU A 4 -21.48 17.29 -1.68
CA LEU A 4 -21.06 17.76 -0.36
C LEU A 4 -19.81 17.04 0.14
N GLN A 5 -19.73 15.72 -0.02
CA GLN A 5 -18.52 14.94 0.31
C GLN A 5 -17.30 15.44 -0.48
N PHE A 6 -17.46 15.67 -1.79
CA PHE A 6 -16.40 16.21 -2.63
C PHE A 6 -15.96 17.60 -2.17
N LEU A 7 -16.92 18.50 -1.89
CA LEU A 7 -16.61 19.87 -1.42
C LEU A 7 -15.85 19.85 -0.09
N LEU A 8 -16.24 18.98 0.85
CA LEU A 8 -15.56 18.82 2.13
C LEU A 8 -14.12 18.33 1.93
N ILE A 9 -13.90 17.33 1.11
CA ILE A 9 -12.54 16.80 0.80
C ILE A 9 -11.71 17.90 0.13
N SER A 10 -12.25 18.57 -0.87
CA SER A 10 -11.56 19.64 -1.62
C SER A 10 -11.19 20.82 -0.72
N LEU A 11 -12.10 21.26 0.15
CA LEU A 11 -11.85 22.33 1.13
C LEU A 11 -10.80 21.90 2.15
N SER A 12 -10.92 20.67 2.69
CA SER A 12 -9.92 20.14 3.63
C SER A 12 -8.54 20.09 3.00
N HIS A 13 -8.42 19.63 1.73
CA HIS A 13 -7.15 19.66 1.01
C HIS A 13 -6.59 21.07 0.86
N LYS A 14 -7.44 22.07 0.48
CA LYS A 14 -7.01 23.47 0.34
C LYS A 14 -6.49 24.05 1.66
N ILE A 15 -7.06 23.68 2.79
CA ILE A 15 -6.65 24.13 4.13
C ILE A 15 -5.40 23.38 4.59
N LEU A 16 -5.43 22.05 4.55
CA LEU A 16 -4.37 21.22 5.12
C LEU A 16 -3.03 21.40 4.39
N LYS A 17 -3.04 21.54 3.05
CA LYS A 17 -1.80 21.68 2.25
C LYS A 17 -0.94 22.90 2.59
N ILE A 18 -1.48 23.91 3.28
CA ILE A 18 -0.73 25.10 3.70
C ILE A 18 -0.17 24.99 5.13
N LEU A 19 -0.59 23.98 5.89
CA LEU A 19 -0.13 23.76 7.26
C LEU A 19 1.28 23.12 7.30
N PRO A 20 2.08 23.39 8.36
CA PRO A 20 3.34 22.69 8.56
C PRO A 20 3.12 21.18 8.77
N TYR A 21 3.97 20.33 8.16
CA TYR A 21 3.87 18.87 8.27
C TYR A 21 3.83 18.36 9.72
N ARG A 22 4.62 18.98 10.61
CA ARG A 22 4.60 18.63 12.05
C ARG A 22 3.21 18.83 12.67
N LEU A 23 2.51 19.90 12.30
CA LEU A 23 1.16 20.19 12.79
C LEU A 23 0.17 19.14 12.28
N ILE A 24 0.25 18.73 11.01
CA ILE A 24 -0.57 17.65 10.45
C ILE A 24 -0.43 16.38 11.29
N ARG A 25 0.77 16.00 11.65
CA ARG A 25 1.02 14.81 12.48
C ARG A 25 0.50 14.97 13.91
N LEU A 26 0.66 16.15 14.51
CA LEU A 26 0.13 16.42 15.86
C LEU A 26 -1.39 16.38 15.90
N LEU A 27 -2.06 16.97 14.92
CA LEU A 27 -3.53 16.97 14.81
C LEU A 27 -4.12 15.56 14.67
N SER A 28 -3.37 14.60 14.16
CA SER A 28 -3.86 13.23 14.02
C SER A 28 -4.19 12.56 15.36
N VAL A 29 -3.55 12.97 16.46
CA VAL A 29 -3.77 12.37 17.78
C VAL A 29 -5.15 12.77 18.35
N PRO A 30 -5.47 14.07 18.58
CA PRO A 30 -6.78 14.44 19.12
C PRO A 30 -7.92 14.08 18.15
N ILE A 31 -7.76 14.29 16.84
CA ILE A 31 -8.78 13.95 15.85
C ILE A 31 -9.01 12.44 15.77
N GLY A 32 -7.94 11.65 15.77
CA GLY A 32 -8.02 10.19 15.74
C GLY A 32 -8.61 9.60 17.03
N THR A 33 -8.32 10.19 18.17
CA THR A 33 -8.93 9.82 19.45
C THR A 33 -10.43 10.11 19.44
N LEU A 34 -10.82 11.30 19.01
CA LEU A 34 -12.23 11.66 18.87
C LEU A 34 -12.93 10.74 17.85
N TYR A 35 -12.31 10.47 16.72
CA TYR A 35 -12.83 9.53 15.73
C TYR A 35 -13.00 8.11 16.30
N PHE A 36 -12.06 7.64 17.12
CA PHE A 36 -12.18 6.34 17.80
C PHE A 36 -13.39 6.32 18.75
N LEU A 37 -13.59 7.37 19.56
CA LEU A 37 -14.71 7.48 20.50
C LEU A 37 -16.06 7.53 19.76
N LEU A 38 -16.19 8.38 18.74
CA LEU A 38 -17.42 8.52 17.95
C LEU A 38 -17.76 7.26 17.14
N THR A 39 -16.76 6.50 16.74
CA THR A 39 -16.94 5.27 15.95
C THR A 39 -16.65 3.99 16.74
N PHE A 40 -16.82 4.02 18.06
CA PHE A 40 -16.48 2.88 18.93
C PHE A 40 -17.16 1.58 18.51
N ARG A 41 -18.48 1.63 18.18
CA ARG A 41 -19.22 0.46 17.68
C ARG A 41 -18.57 -0.17 16.43
N SER A 42 -18.13 0.64 15.47
CA SER A 42 -17.44 0.14 14.27
C SER A 42 -16.00 -0.33 14.56
N SER A 43 -15.46 0.06 15.71
CA SER A 43 -14.12 -0.34 16.17
C SER A 43 -14.09 -1.72 16.84
N ILE A 44 -15.25 -2.34 17.09
CA ILE A 44 -15.35 -3.69 17.69
C ILE A 44 -14.51 -4.72 16.91
N LYS A 45 -14.46 -4.60 15.58
CA LYS A 45 -13.62 -5.46 14.73
C LYS A 45 -12.13 -5.35 15.08
N LEU A 46 -11.65 -4.16 15.43
CA LEU A 46 -10.25 -3.95 15.83
C LEU A 46 -9.94 -4.65 17.16
N PHE A 47 -10.92 -4.76 18.07
CA PHE A 47 -10.75 -5.53 19.31
C PHE A 47 -10.75 -7.05 19.05
N LYS A 48 -11.50 -7.53 18.05
CA LYS A 48 -11.37 -8.94 17.62
C LYS A 48 -9.98 -9.23 17.08
N ARG A 49 -9.43 -8.33 16.26
CA ARG A 49 -8.05 -8.42 15.76
C ARG A 49 -7.02 -8.39 16.89
N LYS A 50 -7.22 -7.55 17.89
CA LYS A 50 -6.37 -7.51 19.08
C LYS A 50 -6.21 -8.89 19.70
N LYS A 51 -7.32 -9.66 19.86
CA LYS A 51 -7.28 -11.04 20.39
C LYS A 51 -6.46 -12.00 19.52
N ILE A 52 -6.49 -11.84 18.17
CA ILE A 52 -5.67 -12.64 17.26
C ILE A 52 -4.19 -12.31 17.48
N PHE A 53 -3.84 -11.03 17.49
CA PHE A 53 -2.47 -10.58 17.65
C PHE A 53 -1.88 -10.84 19.05
N GLU A 54 -2.71 -10.82 20.10
CA GLU A 54 -2.30 -11.22 21.45
C GLU A 54 -1.82 -12.68 21.51
N LYS A 55 -2.51 -13.60 20.81
CA LYS A 55 -2.08 -15.01 20.70
C LYS A 55 -0.71 -15.14 20.00
N LEU A 56 -0.40 -14.23 19.09
CA LEU A 56 0.87 -14.16 18.38
C LEU A 56 1.92 -13.31 19.10
N LYS A 57 1.63 -12.83 20.32
CA LYS A 57 2.47 -11.92 21.12
C LYS A 57 2.80 -10.61 20.41
N ILE A 58 1.92 -10.14 19.52
CA ILE A 58 2.05 -8.88 18.79
C ILE A 58 1.23 -7.80 19.52
N ASN A 59 1.86 -6.66 19.81
CA ASN A 59 1.25 -5.55 20.54
C ASN A 59 0.36 -4.67 19.64
N TYR A 60 -0.89 -5.09 19.43
CA TYR A 60 -1.86 -4.39 18.61
C TYR A 60 -2.80 -3.52 19.47
N LYS A 61 -2.89 -2.23 19.16
CA LYS A 61 -3.63 -1.22 19.92
C LYS A 61 -4.70 -0.55 19.04
N PRO A 62 -5.99 -0.90 19.17
CA PRO A 62 -7.10 -0.35 18.37
C PRO A 62 -7.15 1.17 18.29
N LEU A 63 -6.90 1.88 19.39
CA LEU A 63 -6.84 3.35 19.43
C LEU A 63 -5.68 3.88 18.53
N ILE A 64 -4.51 3.28 18.65
CA ILE A 64 -3.34 3.71 17.84
C ILE A 64 -3.59 3.47 16.35
N VAL A 65 -4.25 2.36 15.99
CA VAL A 65 -4.66 2.10 14.60
C VAL A 65 -5.59 3.20 14.07
N LYS A 66 -6.56 3.66 14.87
CA LYS A 66 -7.46 4.76 14.47
C LYS A 66 -6.74 6.11 14.35
N ILE A 67 -5.81 6.40 15.26
CA ILE A 67 -4.95 7.59 15.19
C ILE A 67 -4.10 7.53 13.91
N ASN A 68 -3.49 6.40 13.61
CA ASN A 68 -2.67 6.20 12.41
C ASN A 68 -3.51 6.28 11.12
N TYR A 69 -4.72 5.72 11.11
CA TYR A 69 -5.67 5.87 10.01
C TYR A 69 -6.07 7.34 9.79
N THR A 70 -6.32 8.07 10.87
CA THR A 70 -6.59 9.53 10.78
C THR A 70 -5.39 10.28 10.25
N ARG A 71 -4.17 9.92 10.69
CA ARG A 71 -2.94 10.50 10.16
C ARG A 71 -2.79 10.25 8.66
N TYR A 72 -3.03 9.03 8.19
CA TYR A 72 -3.03 8.71 6.77
C TYR A 72 -3.91 9.69 5.97
N TRP A 73 -5.16 9.93 6.43
CA TRP A 73 -6.07 10.86 5.76
C TRP A 73 -5.59 12.30 5.78
N LEU A 74 -5.14 12.80 6.93
CA LEU A 74 -4.63 14.16 7.05
C LEU A 74 -3.39 14.38 6.18
N GLU A 75 -2.47 13.44 6.17
CA GLU A 75 -1.26 13.50 5.36
C GLU A 75 -1.57 13.36 3.86
N THR A 76 -2.52 12.52 3.45
CA THR A 76 -2.96 12.40 2.06
C THR A 76 -3.58 13.70 1.56
N LEU A 77 -4.41 14.35 2.39
CA LEU A 77 -4.99 15.66 2.08
C LEU A 77 -3.96 16.80 2.11
N TRP A 78 -2.87 16.65 2.84
CA TRP A 78 -1.76 17.60 2.88
C TRP A 78 -0.79 17.41 1.72
N LEU A 79 -0.67 16.22 1.16
CA LEU A 79 0.37 15.83 0.21
C LEU A 79 0.22 16.56 -1.13
N THR A 80 1.28 17.21 -1.54
CA THR A 80 1.52 17.78 -2.87
C THR A 80 3.00 17.60 -3.20
N ASN A 81 3.40 17.68 -4.47
CA ASN A 81 4.81 17.64 -4.84
C ASN A 81 5.63 18.73 -4.14
N LYS A 82 5.07 19.95 -4.02
CA LYS A 82 5.71 21.06 -3.31
C LYS A 82 5.94 20.73 -1.84
N ASN A 83 4.91 20.19 -1.17
CA ASN A 83 5.02 19.86 0.25
C ASN A 83 5.96 18.69 0.47
N PHE A 84 5.90 17.67 -0.40
CA PHE A 84 6.81 16.54 -0.33
C PHE A 84 8.25 17.01 -0.46
N SER A 85 8.63 17.70 -1.51
CA SER A 85 10.01 18.15 -1.76
C SER A 85 10.55 19.08 -0.66
N LYS A 86 9.67 19.87 -0.03
CA LYS A 86 10.07 20.81 1.06
C LYS A 86 10.27 20.14 2.41
N HIS A 87 9.49 19.09 2.72
CA HIS A 87 9.38 18.58 4.09
C HIS A 87 9.81 17.12 4.25
N ILE A 88 9.91 16.37 3.17
CA ILE A 88 10.19 14.93 3.21
C ILE A 88 11.46 14.64 2.43
N THR A 89 12.41 14.00 3.10
CA THR A 89 13.59 13.43 2.43
C THR A 89 13.24 12.01 2.00
N PRO A 90 13.32 11.69 0.69
CA PRO A 90 13.10 10.33 0.22
C PRO A 90 14.05 9.34 0.88
N HIS A 91 13.52 8.27 1.41
CA HIS A 91 14.32 7.19 1.99
C HIS A 91 13.79 5.84 1.52
N VAL A 92 14.67 5.03 0.97
CA VAL A 92 14.37 3.67 0.50
C VAL A 92 15.24 2.69 1.27
N GLU A 93 14.66 1.59 1.72
CA GLU A 93 15.35 0.50 2.40
C GLU A 93 15.08 -0.81 1.66
N ILE A 94 16.12 -1.58 1.42
CA ILE A 94 16.04 -2.87 0.75
C ILE A 94 16.49 -3.93 1.75
N GLU A 95 15.74 -5.02 1.86
CA GLU A 95 16.12 -6.16 2.70
C GLU A 95 17.33 -6.92 2.10
N ASN A 96 18.22 -7.40 2.95
CA ASN A 96 19.53 -7.98 2.67
C ASN A 96 20.67 -6.97 2.59
N GLN A 97 20.93 -6.36 3.71
CA GLN A 97 21.97 -5.36 3.88
C GLN A 97 23.39 -5.93 4.00
N GLU A 98 23.59 -7.25 4.09
CA GLU A 98 24.94 -7.83 4.15
C GLU A 98 25.82 -7.53 2.93
N TYR A 99 25.20 -7.20 1.80
CA TYR A 99 25.91 -6.75 0.59
C TYR A 99 26.03 -5.21 0.50
N VAL A 100 25.36 -4.47 1.37
CA VAL A 100 25.09 -3.03 1.25
C VAL A 100 25.96 -2.14 2.13
N ASP A 101 26.63 -2.69 3.15
CA ASP A 101 27.43 -1.88 4.11
C ASP A 101 28.72 -1.29 3.54
N LYS A 102 29.06 -1.59 2.28
CA LYS A 102 30.30 -1.08 1.64
C LYS A 102 30.15 0.12 0.71
N LEU A 103 28.93 0.61 0.38
CA LEU A 103 28.72 1.70 -0.57
C LEU A 103 27.70 2.74 -0.08
N LYS A 104 27.85 4.03 -0.41
CA LYS A 104 27.06 5.18 0.08
C LYS A 104 25.56 5.05 -0.22
N LYS A 105 24.71 5.09 0.84
CA LYS A 105 23.28 4.76 0.91
C LYS A 105 22.34 5.29 -0.21
N GLN A 106 22.58 6.42 -0.82
CA GLN A 106 21.68 7.04 -1.78
C GLN A 106 21.81 6.45 -3.20
N TYR A 107 23.01 6.04 -3.59
CA TYR A 107 23.28 5.46 -4.91
C TYR A 107 22.88 3.99 -5.03
N GLN A 108 22.78 3.27 -3.92
CA GLN A 108 22.54 1.83 -3.88
C GLN A 108 21.10 1.44 -4.22
N ASN A 109 20.13 2.21 -3.76
CA ASN A 109 18.72 1.95 -4.04
C ASN A 109 18.40 2.12 -5.52
N GLN A 110 19.02 3.12 -6.18
CA GLN A 110 18.90 3.29 -7.61
C GLN A 110 19.56 2.13 -8.37
N GLN A 111 20.76 1.71 -7.98
CA GLN A 111 21.46 0.58 -8.61
C GLN A 111 20.69 -0.74 -8.50
N TYR A 112 20.00 -0.97 -7.38
CA TYR A 112 19.14 -2.14 -7.21
C TYR A 112 17.95 -2.11 -8.19
N VAL A 113 17.26 -0.99 -8.28
CA VAL A 113 16.16 -0.80 -9.24
C VAL A 113 16.69 -0.91 -10.68
N ASP A 114 17.82 -0.30 -10.99
CA ASP A 114 18.45 -0.36 -12.32
C ASP A 114 18.86 -1.79 -12.71
N LYS A 115 19.34 -2.59 -11.75
CA LYS A 115 19.66 -4.00 -11.97
C LYS A 115 18.40 -4.81 -12.32
N LEU A 116 17.32 -4.60 -11.61
CA LEU A 116 16.04 -5.26 -11.92
C LEU A 116 15.48 -4.81 -13.27
N LYS A 117 15.57 -3.50 -13.60
CA LYS A 117 15.07 -2.95 -14.87
C LYS A 117 15.92 -3.33 -16.08
N LYS A 118 17.18 -3.73 -15.91
CA LYS A 118 17.97 -4.34 -16.99
C LYS A 118 17.42 -5.70 -17.41
N GLN A 119 16.82 -6.42 -16.48
CA GLN A 119 16.25 -7.76 -16.73
C GLN A 119 14.76 -7.69 -17.12
N TYR A 120 14.01 -6.73 -16.55
CA TYR A 120 12.57 -6.59 -16.74
C TYR A 120 12.21 -5.16 -17.18
N PRO A 121 11.40 -4.98 -18.25
CA PRO A 121 10.97 -3.65 -18.68
C PRO A 121 10.21 -2.90 -17.57
N GLY A 122 9.28 -3.59 -16.87
CA GLY A 122 8.52 -3.10 -15.72
C GLY A 122 8.62 -4.03 -14.53
N LEU A 123 8.22 -3.56 -13.35
CA LEU A 123 8.30 -4.28 -12.09
C LEU A 123 6.91 -4.45 -11.45
N ILE A 124 6.73 -5.45 -10.60
CA ILE A 124 5.48 -5.70 -9.85
C ILE A 124 5.74 -5.43 -8.38
N PHE A 125 5.10 -4.37 -7.84
CA PHE A 125 5.12 -4.05 -6.42
C PHE A 125 3.78 -4.44 -5.79
N ALA A 126 3.83 -5.31 -4.78
CA ALA A 126 2.67 -5.70 -3.98
C ALA A 126 2.77 -5.05 -2.59
N LEU A 127 1.72 -4.34 -2.17
CA LEU A 127 1.72 -3.57 -0.93
C LEU A 127 0.56 -3.97 0.00
N PRO A 128 0.78 -4.07 1.32
CA PRO A 128 -0.30 -4.02 2.30
C PRO A 128 -0.70 -2.56 2.59
N HIS A 129 -1.88 -2.33 3.17
CA HIS A 129 -2.32 -1.01 3.64
C HIS A 129 -1.54 -0.58 4.91
N LEU A 130 -0.20 -0.56 4.82
CA LEU A 130 0.70 -0.18 5.90
C LEU A 130 1.28 1.22 5.67
N GLY A 131 1.23 2.04 6.69
CA GLY A 131 1.72 3.41 6.62
C GLY A 131 0.93 4.27 5.63
N ASN A 132 1.51 5.32 5.11
CA ASN A 132 0.88 6.13 4.07
C ASN A 132 1.48 5.81 2.70
N TRP A 133 0.85 4.89 1.97
CA TRP A 133 1.29 4.47 0.63
C TRP A 133 1.24 5.57 -0.44
N GLU A 134 0.53 6.68 -0.20
CA GLU A 134 0.56 7.82 -1.12
C GLU A 134 1.97 8.45 -1.20
N PHE A 135 2.77 8.35 -0.13
CA PHE A 135 4.17 8.78 -0.14
C PHE A 135 5.09 7.86 -0.95
N ALA A 136 4.65 6.63 -1.25
CA ALA A 136 5.41 5.74 -2.14
C ALA A 136 5.54 6.33 -3.56
N ILE A 137 4.57 7.15 -3.99
CA ILE A 137 4.57 7.75 -5.31
C ILE A 137 5.77 8.68 -5.52
N PRO A 138 5.93 9.79 -4.77
CA PRO A 138 7.06 10.68 -4.96
C PRO A 138 8.39 10.06 -4.55
N ILE A 139 8.41 9.11 -3.59
CA ILE A 139 9.64 8.37 -3.26
C ILE A 139 10.04 7.44 -4.41
N GLY A 140 9.09 6.70 -4.99
CA GLY A 140 9.34 5.84 -6.14
C GLY A 140 9.84 6.64 -7.35
N ASN A 141 9.25 7.79 -7.62
CA ASN A 141 9.69 8.68 -8.69
C ASN A 141 11.14 9.18 -8.46
N SER A 142 11.55 9.40 -7.21
CA SER A 142 12.93 9.83 -6.90
C SER A 142 13.98 8.76 -7.23
N ILE A 143 13.58 7.50 -7.36
CA ILE A 143 14.40 6.37 -7.83
C ILE A 143 13.99 5.90 -9.24
N LYS A 144 13.41 6.78 -10.04
CA LYS A 144 13.07 6.60 -11.46
C LYS A 144 12.11 5.43 -11.74
N LEU A 145 11.21 5.10 -10.82
CA LEU A 145 10.11 4.19 -11.10
C LEU A 145 9.07 4.87 -12.01
N ASN A 146 8.54 4.11 -12.97
CA ASN A 146 7.47 4.54 -13.87
C ASN A 146 6.13 3.96 -13.39
N LEU A 147 5.59 4.56 -12.33
CA LEU A 147 4.53 3.99 -11.51
C LEU A 147 3.16 3.96 -12.20
N LEU A 148 2.46 2.85 -12.03
CA LEU A 148 1.06 2.66 -12.39
C LEU A 148 0.34 1.90 -11.28
N ALA A 149 -0.86 2.36 -10.89
CA ALA A 149 -1.70 1.65 -9.93
C ALA A 149 -3.13 1.49 -10.44
N VAL A 150 -3.81 0.45 -9.92
CA VAL A 150 -5.23 0.22 -10.17
C VAL A 150 -6.03 0.75 -8.98
N ALA A 151 -6.95 1.67 -9.25
CA ALA A 151 -7.90 2.14 -8.26
C ALA A 151 -9.27 1.48 -8.46
N GLU A 152 -9.95 1.25 -7.33
CA GLU A 152 -11.33 0.77 -7.35
C GLU A 152 -12.29 1.88 -7.79
N PRO A 153 -13.35 1.51 -8.53
CA PRO A 153 -14.43 2.44 -8.80
C PRO A 153 -15.16 2.78 -7.49
N LEU A 154 -15.17 4.05 -7.14
CA LEU A 154 -15.96 4.55 -6.01
C LEU A 154 -17.37 4.92 -6.49
N SER A 155 -18.38 4.73 -5.61
CA SER A 155 -19.76 5.14 -5.87
C SER A 155 -19.93 6.65 -6.04
N ASN A 156 -19.00 7.44 -5.52
CA ASN A 156 -18.91 8.89 -5.71
C ASN A 156 -17.83 9.22 -6.74
N SER A 157 -18.26 9.49 -7.98
CA SER A 157 -17.36 9.81 -9.10
C SER A 157 -16.56 11.11 -8.89
N TYR A 158 -17.10 12.10 -8.19
CA TYR A 158 -16.36 13.34 -7.87
C TYR A 158 -15.18 13.06 -6.95
N VAL A 159 -15.37 12.21 -5.94
CA VAL A 159 -14.30 11.79 -5.01
C VAL A 159 -13.29 10.91 -5.73
N LEU A 160 -13.74 9.98 -6.58
CA LEU A 160 -12.86 9.14 -7.40
C LEU A 160 -11.95 9.99 -8.29
N ASN A 161 -12.53 10.94 -9.02
CA ASN A 161 -11.79 11.83 -9.91
C ASN A 161 -10.81 12.72 -9.11
N TRP A 162 -11.21 13.21 -7.94
CA TRP A 162 -10.32 13.98 -7.08
C TRP A 162 -9.09 13.18 -6.66
N PHE A 163 -9.25 11.92 -6.19
CA PHE A 163 -8.13 11.05 -5.84
C PHE A 163 -7.27 10.71 -7.05
N LYS A 164 -7.90 10.43 -8.21
CA LYS A 164 -7.17 10.19 -9.45
C LYS A 164 -6.28 11.38 -9.79
N THR A 165 -6.84 12.57 -9.84
CA THR A 165 -6.11 13.82 -10.14
C THR A 165 -4.99 14.09 -9.13
N LEU A 166 -5.24 13.89 -7.82
CA LEU A 166 -4.21 14.03 -6.80
C LEU A 166 -3.03 13.08 -7.06
N ARG A 167 -3.29 11.80 -7.27
CA ARG A 167 -2.25 10.78 -7.50
C ARG A 167 -1.50 11.03 -8.80
N GLU A 168 -2.20 11.35 -9.89
CA GLU A 168 -1.58 11.69 -11.17
C GLU A 168 -0.70 12.94 -11.06
N SER A 169 -1.10 13.94 -10.27
CA SER A 169 -0.26 15.11 -9.97
C SER A 169 1.01 14.78 -9.21
N LEU A 170 1.03 13.66 -8.48
CA LEU A 170 2.23 13.14 -7.79
C LEU A 170 3.13 12.31 -8.72
N GLY A 171 2.68 11.96 -9.93
CA GLY A 171 3.48 11.28 -10.94
C GLY A 171 3.25 9.77 -11.05
N ILE A 172 2.03 9.28 -10.75
CA ILE A 172 1.62 7.89 -11.00
C ILE A 172 0.46 7.84 -12.00
N GLU A 173 0.49 6.89 -12.93
CA GLU A 173 -0.65 6.61 -13.80
C GLU A 173 -1.72 5.82 -13.03
N ILE A 174 -3.00 6.22 -13.13
CA ILE A 174 -4.10 5.54 -12.46
C ILE A 174 -5.07 4.93 -13.47
N ILE A 175 -5.22 3.60 -13.41
CA ILE A 175 -6.26 2.86 -14.12
C ILE A 175 -7.42 2.61 -13.14
N ILE A 176 -8.64 2.93 -13.57
CA ILE A 176 -9.84 2.58 -12.81
C ILE A 176 -10.24 1.16 -13.19
N GLY A 177 -10.12 0.22 -12.26
CA GLY A 177 -10.60 -1.16 -12.46
C GLY A 177 -12.13 -1.20 -12.50
N GLY A 178 -12.71 -2.08 -13.32
CA GLY A 178 -14.17 -2.18 -13.40
C GLY A 178 -14.66 -3.34 -14.24
N LYS A 179 -15.99 -3.58 -14.20
CA LYS A 179 -16.65 -4.55 -15.07
C LYS A 179 -16.56 -4.07 -16.54
N GLY A 180 -16.23 -4.98 -17.44
CA GLY A 180 -16.19 -4.73 -18.89
C GLY A 180 -14.83 -4.28 -19.44
N GLN A 181 -13.84 -3.99 -18.59
CA GLN A 181 -12.45 -3.79 -19.01
C GLN A 181 -11.63 -5.04 -18.69
N ASN A 182 -10.88 -5.54 -19.65
CA ASN A 182 -9.89 -6.59 -19.38
C ASN A 182 -8.66 -5.94 -18.69
N THR A 183 -8.86 -5.50 -17.42
CA THR A 183 -7.83 -4.83 -16.63
C THR A 183 -6.57 -5.69 -16.52
N PHE A 184 -6.70 -7.00 -16.48
CA PHE A 184 -5.56 -7.90 -16.37
C PHE A 184 -4.66 -7.82 -17.61
N GLU A 185 -5.21 -7.99 -18.81
CA GLU A 185 -4.44 -7.89 -20.08
C GLU A 185 -3.84 -6.48 -20.26
N LEU A 186 -4.58 -5.44 -19.85
CA LEU A 186 -4.06 -4.09 -19.88
C LEU A 186 -2.81 -3.96 -18.98
N LEU A 187 -2.82 -4.53 -17.78
CA LEU A 187 -1.67 -4.54 -16.87
C LEU A 187 -0.49 -5.33 -17.44
N VAL A 188 -0.74 -6.50 -18.07
CA VAL A 188 0.30 -7.27 -18.76
C VAL A 188 0.98 -6.41 -19.83
N ASN A 189 0.20 -5.73 -20.68
CA ASN A 189 0.74 -4.88 -21.73
C ASN A 189 1.50 -3.66 -21.18
N LYS A 190 0.97 -3.03 -20.13
CA LYS A 190 1.62 -1.91 -19.44
C LYS A 190 2.96 -2.33 -18.80
N LEU A 191 3.00 -3.50 -18.16
CA LEU A 191 4.23 -4.05 -17.58
C LEU A 191 5.29 -4.29 -18.65
N LYS A 192 4.91 -4.92 -19.77
CA LYS A 192 5.80 -5.14 -20.92
C LYS A 192 6.30 -3.83 -21.56
N SER A 193 5.52 -2.76 -21.48
CA SER A 193 5.92 -1.42 -21.97
C SER A 193 6.73 -0.60 -20.97
N GLY A 194 7.15 -1.20 -19.84
CA GLY A 194 8.04 -0.55 -18.86
C GLY A 194 7.33 0.19 -17.73
N LYS A 195 6.04 -0.04 -17.51
CA LYS A 195 5.33 0.45 -16.33
C LYS A 195 5.59 -0.41 -15.11
N ASP A 196 5.77 0.22 -13.98
CA ASP A 196 5.95 -0.40 -12.67
C ASP A 196 4.59 -0.47 -11.99
N ILE A 197 4.04 -1.69 -11.88
CA ILE A 197 2.67 -1.92 -11.42
C ILE A 197 2.63 -2.00 -9.89
N CYS A 198 1.85 -1.14 -9.25
CA CYS A 198 1.65 -1.09 -7.80
C CYS A 198 0.26 -1.59 -7.43
N LEU A 199 0.17 -2.63 -6.60
CA LEU A 199 -1.08 -3.26 -6.20
C LEU A 199 -1.19 -3.39 -4.68
N LEU A 200 -2.24 -2.81 -4.08
CA LEU A 200 -2.63 -3.09 -2.70
C LEU A 200 -3.28 -4.48 -2.66
N SER A 201 -2.75 -5.42 -1.88
CA SER A 201 -2.97 -6.84 -2.16
C SER A 201 -3.18 -7.73 -0.93
N GLU A 202 -3.37 -7.19 0.28
CA GLU A 202 -3.59 -8.04 1.46
C GLU A 202 -5.06 -8.37 1.73
N ARG A 203 -5.99 -7.82 0.95
CA ARG A 203 -7.42 -8.09 1.10
C ARG A 203 -8.16 -8.10 -0.24
N SER A 204 -9.15 -8.94 -0.37
CA SER A 204 -10.08 -8.93 -1.50
C SER A 204 -11.34 -8.13 -1.17
N ILE A 205 -11.71 -7.21 -2.07
CA ILE A 205 -12.84 -6.30 -1.87
C ILE A 205 -14.18 -6.99 -1.96
N LYS A 206 -14.29 -8.00 -2.84
CA LYS A 206 -15.55 -8.67 -3.20
C LYS A 206 -15.67 -10.09 -2.65
N LYS A 207 -14.90 -10.49 -1.64
CA LYS A 207 -14.80 -11.87 -1.17
C LYS A 207 -14.41 -12.89 -2.27
N SER A 208 -13.92 -12.39 -3.42
CA SER A 208 -13.53 -13.20 -4.57
C SER A 208 -12.04 -13.56 -4.59
N GLY A 209 -11.37 -13.34 -3.47
CA GLY A 209 -9.97 -13.68 -3.28
C GLY A 209 -9.78 -15.18 -3.07
N VAL A 210 -8.54 -15.62 -3.21
CA VAL A 210 -8.13 -16.99 -2.90
C VAL A 210 -7.86 -17.08 -1.39
N ALA A 211 -8.42 -18.11 -0.75
CA ALA A 211 -8.22 -18.35 0.67
C ALA A 211 -6.74 -18.64 0.94
N THR A 212 -6.11 -17.82 1.79
CA THR A 212 -4.68 -17.87 2.10
C THR A 212 -4.50 -17.67 3.59
N GLU A 213 -3.59 -18.40 4.21
CA GLU A 213 -3.24 -18.21 5.62
C GLU A 213 -2.53 -16.87 5.80
N PHE A 214 -2.98 -16.09 6.79
CA PHE A 214 -2.43 -14.79 7.14
C PHE A 214 -2.58 -14.54 8.64
N PHE A 215 -1.46 -14.43 9.35
CA PHE A 215 -1.41 -14.40 10.82
C PHE A 215 -2.18 -15.55 11.48
N GLY A 216 -2.05 -16.78 10.93
CA GLY A 216 -2.68 -17.97 11.45
C GLY A 216 -4.21 -18.03 11.25
N GLN A 217 -4.79 -17.17 10.42
CA GLN A 217 -6.20 -17.13 10.07
C GLN A 217 -6.38 -17.15 8.55
N LEU A 218 -7.51 -17.67 8.05
CA LEU A 218 -7.81 -17.63 6.62
C LEU A 218 -8.24 -16.22 6.20
N ALA A 219 -7.56 -15.66 5.22
CA ALA A 219 -7.86 -14.38 4.58
C ALA A 219 -8.13 -14.57 3.09
N ALA A 220 -8.95 -13.69 2.49
CA ALA A 220 -9.22 -13.70 1.07
C ALA A 220 -8.24 -12.75 0.35
N PHE A 221 -7.17 -13.29 -0.22
CA PHE A 221 -6.16 -12.52 -0.95
C PHE A 221 -6.53 -12.34 -2.43
N PRO A 222 -6.34 -11.14 -3.02
CA PRO A 222 -6.50 -10.94 -4.45
C PRO A 222 -5.37 -11.63 -5.21
N LYS A 223 -5.69 -12.42 -6.23
CA LYS A 223 -4.70 -13.13 -7.03
C LYS A 223 -3.89 -12.25 -8.00
N GLY A 224 -4.28 -10.97 -8.15
CA GLY A 224 -3.74 -10.07 -9.18
C GLY A 224 -2.22 -10.04 -9.30
N PRO A 225 -1.44 -9.74 -8.25
CA PRO A 225 0.02 -9.69 -8.32
C PRO A 225 0.63 -11.03 -8.74
N VAL A 226 0.11 -12.13 -8.16
CA VAL A 226 0.62 -13.49 -8.41
C VAL A 226 0.30 -13.95 -9.83
N ALA A 227 -0.93 -13.73 -10.31
CA ALA A 227 -1.33 -14.05 -11.67
C ALA A 227 -0.52 -13.22 -12.70
N LEU A 228 -0.24 -11.94 -12.38
CA LEU A 228 0.56 -11.08 -13.24
C LEU A 228 2.01 -11.58 -13.32
N SER A 229 2.62 -11.93 -12.19
CA SER A 229 3.95 -12.53 -12.13
C SER A 229 4.01 -13.86 -12.91
N LEU A 230 3.04 -14.74 -12.70
CA LEU A 230 2.97 -16.04 -13.38
C LEU A 230 2.87 -15.88 -14.91
N LYS A 231 2.09 -14.88 -15.39
CA LYS A 231 1.90 -14.61 -16.81
C LYS A 231 3.10 -13.94 -17.49
N THR A 232 3.89 -13.17 -16.73
CA THR A 232 4.93 -12.30 -17.30
C THR A 232 6.34 -12.68 -16.88
N GLU A 233 6.49 -13.66 -15.96
CA GLU A 233 7.74 -14.10 -15.37
C GLU A 233 8.51 -12.98 -14.61
N VAL A 234 7.83 -11.85 -14.36
CA VAL A 234 8.40 -10.75 -13.57
C VAL A 234 8.22 -11.05 -12.09
N PRO A 235 9.27 -10.89 -11.25
CA PRO A 235 9.17 -11.16 -9.82
C PRO A 235 8.24 -10.16 -9.13
N ILE A 236 7.60 -10.61 -8.05
CA ILE A 236 6.87 -9.75 -7.13
C ILE A 236 7.84 -9.16 -6.11
N ILE A 237 7.78 -7.86 -5.90
CA ILE A 237 8.54 -7.14 -4.89
C ILE A 237 7.55 -6.72 -3.79
N PRO A 238 7.49 -7.45 -2.66
CA PRO A 238 6.67 -7.03 -1.53
C PRO A 238 7.22 -5.72 -0.97
N THR A 239 6.32 -4.73 -0.81
CA THR A 239 6.72 -3.34 -0.57
C THR A 239 5.85 -2.72 0.50
N ALA A 240 6.41 -1.87 1.35
CA ALA A 240 5.64 -1.13 2.34
C ALA A 240 6.19 0.26 2.61
N MET A 241 5.29 1.13 3.06
CA MET A 241 5.64 2.43 3.62
C MET A 241 5.77 2.31 5.14
N ILE A 242 6.99 2.42 5.64
CA ILE A 242 7.28 2.35 7.07
C ILE A 242 7.43 3.75 7.64
N LYS A 243 6.64 4.04 8.67
CA LYS A 243 6.69 5.31 9.39
C LYS A 243 8.04 5.52 10.09
N THR A 244 8.55 6.74 10.03
CA THR A 244 9.74 7.17 10.73
C THR A 244 9.46 8.41 11.59
N LYS A 245 10.44 8.85 12.38
CA LYS A 245 10.32 10.09 13.16
C LYS A 245 10.07 11.32 12.29
N ARG A 246 10.59 11.35 11.04
CA ARG A 246 10.54 12.52 10.14
C ARG A 246 9.69 12.32 8.87
N GLY A 247 8.92 11.25 8.78
CA GLY A 247 8.10 10.93 7.60
C GLY A 247 7.98 9.43 7.40
N TYR A 248 8.33 8.96 6.22
CA TYR A 248 8.24 7.56 5.82
C TYR A 248 9.51 7.11 5.09
N LYS A 249 9.78 5.80 5.13
CA LYS A 249 10.71 5.12 4.24
C LYS A 249 9.97 4.09 3.41
N LEU A 250 10.33 3.96 2.15
CA LEU A 250 9.87 2.91 1.27
C LEU A 250 10.77 1.68 1.50
N ARG A 251 10.18 0.55 1.92
CA ARG A 251 10.90 -0.70 2.14
C ARG A 251 10.52 -1.71 1.09
N PHE A 252 11.51 -2.33 0.48
CA PHE A 252 11.39 -3.50 -0.38
C PHE A 252 11.87 -4.74 0.39
N ASN A 253 11.01 -5.76 0.46
CA ASN A 253 11.43 -7.10 0.86
C ASN A 253 12.03 -7.85 -0.33
N LYS A 254 12.58 -9.03 -0.08
CA LYS A 254 13.21 -9.86 -1.10
C LYS A 254 12.21 -10.17 -2.23
N PRO A 255 12.55 -9.89 -3.50
CA PRO A 255 11.72 -10.29 -4.63
C PRO A 255 11.60 -11.80 -4.72
N PHE A 256 10.45 -12.27 -5.17
CA PHE A 256 10.25 -13.70 -5.42
C PHE A 256 9.52 -13.94 -6.75
N TYR A 257 9.79 -15.07 -7.36
CA TYR A 257 9.14 -15.56 -8.56
C TYR A 257 8.01 -16.52 -8.16
N VAL A 258 6.96 -16.55 -8.97
CA VAL A 258 5.90 -17.54 -8.84
C VAL A 258 6.25 -18.73 -9.76
N PRO A 259 6.67 -19.88 -9.19
CA PRO A 259 6.95 -21.04 -10.02
C PRO A 259 5.65 -21.60 -10.60
N TYR A 260 5.72 -22.14 -11.82
CA TYR A 260 4.63 -22.91 -12.39
C TYR A 260 4.67 -24.33 -11.83
N PHE A 261 3.57 -24.76 -11.24
CA PHE A 261 3.37 -26.13 -10.78
C PHE A 261 2.46 -26.89 -11.76
N GLU A 262 1.86 -27.98 -11.30
CA GLU A 262 0.98 -28.85 -12.11
C GLU A 262 -0.15 -28.08 -12.84
N ASN A 263 -0.65 -27.01 -12.22
CA ASN A 263 -1.68 -26.14 -12.78
C ASN A 263 -1.59 -24.71 -12.24
N GLU A 264 -2.32 -23.79 -12.89
CA GLU A 264 -2.34 -22.38 -12.52
C GLU A 264 -2.88 -22.16 -11.09
N ALA A 265 -3.89 -22.91 -10.65
CA ALA A 265 -4.49 -22.73 -9.33
C ALA A 265 -3.49 -23.06 -8.22
N THR A 266 -2.73 -24.14 -8.34
CA THR A 266 -1.67 -24.54 -7.41
C THR A 266 -0.55 -23.49 -7.38
N SER A 267 -0.16 -23.00 -8.56
CA SER A 267 0.87 -21.94 -8.69
C SER A 267 0.43 -20.64 -8.01
N ILE A 268 -0.82 -20.23 -8.20
CA ILE A 268 -1.42 -19.05 -7.54
C ILE A 268 -1.45 -19.25 -6.02
N GLN A 269 -1.90 -20.41 -5.54
CA GLN A 269 -1.96 -20.69 -4.10
C GLN A 269 -0.57 -20.61 -3.45
N HIS A 270 0.46 -21.17 -4.09
CA HIS A 270 1.84 -21.11 -3.61
C HIS A 270 2.37 -19.67 -3.60
N GLY A 271 2.16 -18.92 -4.68
CA GLY A 271 2.57 -17.52 -4.77
C GLY A 271 1.90 -16.63 -3.71
N LEU A 272 0.61 -16.85 -3.45
CA LEU A 272 -0.12 -16.13 -2.41
C LEU A 272 0.36 -16.48 -1.00
N LYS A 273 0.71 -17.74 -0.73
CA LYS A 273 1.31 -18.14 0.54
C LYS A 273 2.65 -17.45 0.78
N THR A 274 3.47 -17.32 -0.25
CA THR A 274 4.75 -16.59 -0.18
C THR A 274 4.50 -15.09 0.06
N LEU A 275 3.56 -14.49 -0.68
CA LEU A 275 3.23 -13.08 -0.54
C LEU A 275 2.65 -12.76 0.84
N SER A 276 1.75 -13.61 1.38
CA SER A 276 1.16 -13.40 2.70
C SER A 276 2.21 -13.41 3.80
N LYS A 277 3.18 -14.34 3.76
CA LYS A 277 4.30 -14.38 4.71
C LYS A 277 5.15 -13.11 4.64
N SER A 278 5.48 -12.65 3.44
CA SER A 278 6.23 -11.41 3.28
C SER A 278 5.45 -10.18 3.79
N PHE A 279 4.12 -10.18 3.66
CA PHE A 279 3.29 -9.14 4.25
C PHE A 279 3.24 -9.23 5.78
N GLU A 280 3.23 -10.43 6.37
CA GLU A 280 3.34 -10.60 7.82
C GLU A 280 4.64 -9.99 8.36
N GLU A 281 5.77 -10.23 7.69
CA GLU A 281 7.07 -9.62 8.04
C GLU A 281 7.03 -8.09 7.96
N LEU A 282 6.49 -7.53 6.87
CA LEU A 282 6.36 -6.08 6.71
C LEU A 282 5.45 -5.46 7.78
N LEU A 283 4.31 -6.09 8.06
CA LEU A 283 3.34 -5.61 9.05
C LEU A 283 3.86 -5.73 10.48
N ALA A 284 4.71 -6.73 10.77
CA ALA A 284 5.33 -6.88 12.08
C ALA A 284 6.24 -5.69 12.44
N LEU A 285 6.73 -4.93 11.45
CA LEU A 285 7.55 -3.73 11.69
C LEU A 285 6.76 -2.59 12.35
N ASP A 286 5.48 -2.42 12.03
CA ASP A 286 4.56 -1.51 12.73
C ASP A 286 3.10 -1.92 12.51
N ILE A 287 2.67 -2.98 13.18
CA ILE A 287 1.30 -3.53 13.05
C ILE A 287 0.22 -2.50 13.37
N ASN A 288 0.50 -1.51 14.20
CA ASN A 288 -0.44 -0.45 14.55
C ASN A 288 -0.59 0.62 13.44
N ASP A 289 0.30 0.62 12.46
CA ASP A 289 0.19 1.46 11.26
C ASP A 289 -0.48 0.71 10.09
N TRP A 290 -0.86 -0.55 10.29
CA TRP A 290 -1.74 -1.29 9.39
C TRP A 290 -3.19 -0.92 9.66
N HIS A 291 -3.71 0.00 8.87
CA HIS A 291 -5.03 0.58 9.08
C HIS A 291 -6.08 0.10 8.06
N SER A 292 -5.96 -1.13 7.59
CA SER A 292 -7.04 -1.79 6.87
C SER A 292 -8.21 -2.04 7.81
N ILE A 293 -9.13 -1.06 7.94
CA ILE A 293 -10.30 -1.14 8.80
C ILE A 293 -11.43 -2.00 8.23
N GLN A 294 -11.31 -2.41 6.98
CA GLN A 294 -12.24 -3.32 6.32
C GLN A 294 -11.87 -4.78 6.61
N PRO A 295 -12.82 -5.73 6.41
CA PRO A 295 -12.55 -7.14 6.61
C PRO A 295 -11.36 -7.63 5.79
N VAL A 296 -10.49 -8.42 6.43
CA VAL A 296 -9.34 -9.11 5.82
C VAL A 296 -9.54 -10.61 5.95
N TRP A 297 -9.78 -11.10 7.16
CA TRP A 297 -10.01 -12.51 7.41
C TRP A 297 -11.44 -12.94 7.08
N THR A 298 -11.59 -14.18 6.65
CA THR A 298 -12.90 -14.76 6.32
C THR A 298 -13.87 -14.73 7.49
N SER A 299 -13.37 -14.79 8.73
CA SER A 299 -14.14 -14.68 9.97
C SER A 299 -14.65 -13.27 10.29
N GLU A 300 -14.26 -12.25 9.55
CA GLU A 300 -14.69 -10.86 9.73
C GLU A 300 -15.88 -10.46 8.84
N TYR A 301 -16.29 -11.35 7.91
CA TYR A 301 -17.39 -11.09 6.96
C TYR A 301 -18.77 -11.42 7.50
#